data_cf5edb31db18e72eba21ad281949ec4e
#
_entry.id   cf5edb31db18e72eba21ad281949ec4e
#
_cell.length_a   1.000
_cell.length_b   1.000
_cell.length_c   1.000
_cell.angle_alpha   90.00
_cell.angle_beta   90.00
_cell.angle_gamma   90.00
#
_symmetry.space_group_name_H-M   'P 1'
#
loop_
_entity.id
_entity.type
_entity.pdbx_description
1 polymer ?
#
loop_
_entity_poly.entity_id
_entity_poly.type
_entity_poly.pdbx_seq_one_letter_code
_entity_poly.pdbx_strand_id
1 'polypeptide(L)'
;MSKSDIIIIGSGLGGLEVALMMAKEGKKILVLERQHQAGGCMQSYRRGKLSLDTGFHYVGGLGPGGQLHDAFTCLGLMNLPWKQMDADCFEEIYISDKKFCWPQGKKAFVNAMKDYFPNEEKGLDLYGELLDCTDELWMQKTNAWEYLTSIISDPLLLQVLSAPATCKMELRKETLPLFTYVHGIASFIESSWRLAGDGNQLVSCLVDQIRVYGGEVLTDKEVVSLKEDNGRITQAICADGTSYEADFFVSNAHPAITCSLVGESELMKKVFRRRMSMQPNTFGIFTLHLQLRSGSLPYFNHNKLVFAEPNCWDMAVDNSLAVKGIMISARIPNKGEHVVNIDILTPMLWEVVKEYEGSRLFHRPKAYKEMKIRVAEQCLDLAETAIPGLSNMILKSWASTPLTYRDYNLTPEGSAFGFRKDYSNPMMTIVSPKTQIPNLFMTGQSLMLHGLHGVTMTAAYTCQELKKNTI
;
A
#
# COMPACT_ATOMS: atom_id res chain seq x y z
N MET A 1 24.50 -25.64 -1.03
CA MET A 1 24.62 -24.29 -0.38
C MET A 1 24.60 -24.48 1.13
N SER A 2 25.26 -23.62 1.88
CA SER A 2 25.21 -23.70 3.36
C SER A 2 23.81 -23.30 3.84
N LYS A 3 23.27 -24.02 4.84
CA LYS A 3 21.99 -23.74 5.47
C LYS A 3 21.93 -22.28 5.99
N SER A 4 20.80 -21.61 5.79
CA SER A 4 20.53 -20.28 6.33
C SER A 4 19.85 -20.40 7.72
N ASP A 5 19.91 -19.35 8.54
CA ASP A 5 19.10 -19.30 9.76
C ASP A 5 17.63 -19.01 9.42
N ILE A 6 17.42 -18.05 8.50
CA ILE A 6 16.07 -17.62 8.10
C ILE A 6 16.00 -17.48 6.57
N ILE A 7 14.98 -18.07 5.98
CA ILE A 7 14.58 -17.81 4.59
C ILE A 7 13.36 -16.89 4.56
N ILE A 8 13.45 -15.81 3.78
CA ILE A 8 12.34 -14.89 3.51
C ILE A 8 11.80 -15.18 2.11
N ILE A 9 10.49 -15.40 1.99
CA ILE A 9 9.80 -15.68 0.73
C ILE A 9 9.10 -14.41 0.26
N GLY A 10 9.63 -13.81 -0.81
CA GLY A 10 9.17 -12.55 -1.38
C GLY A 10 9.88 -11.31 -0.83
N SER A 11 10.42 -10.52 -1.74
CA SER A 11 11.19 -9.30 -1.47
C SER A 11 10.36 -8.02 -1.46
N GLY A 12 9.06 -8.09 -1.21
CA GLY A 12 8.27 -6.88 -0.93
C GLY A 12 8.76 -6.19 0.35
N LEU A 13 8.32 -4.97 0.61
CA LEU A 13 8.82 -4.13 1.71
C LEU A 13 8.93 -4.90 3.04
N GLY A 14 7.85 -5.52 3.51
CA GLY A 14 7.86 -6.25 4.79
C GLY A 14 8.86 -7.40 4.85
N GLY A 15 9.07 -8.12 3.73
CA GLY A 15 10.09 -9.17 3.63
C GLY A 15 11.51 -8.62 3.74
N LEU A 16 11.80 -7.52 3.04
CA LEU A 16 13.12 -6.86 3.08
C LEU A 16 13.38 -6.22 4.45
N GLU A 17 12.37 -5.65 5.11
CA GLU A 17 12.51 -5.08 6.45
C GLU A 17 12.79 -6.17 7.50
N VAL A 18 12.05 -7.30 7.48
CA VAL A 18 12.33 -8.45 8.35
C VAL A 18 13.73 -8.98 8.07
N ALA A 19 14.10 -9.14 6.79
CA ALA A 19 15.44 -9.60 6.39
C ALA A 19 16.54 -8.72 6.98
N LEU A 20 16.42 -7.39 6.83
CA LEU A 20 17.42 -6.45 7.33
C LEU A 20 17.48 -6.43 8.86
N MET A 21 16.33 -6.38 9.55
CA MET A 21 16.26 -6.38 11.02
C MET A 21 16.93 -7.62 11.60
N MET A 22 16.67 -8.80 11.02
CA MET A 22 17.24 -10.06 11.49
C MET A 22 18.72 -10.21 11.07
N ALA A 23 19.14 -9.69 9.93
CA ALA A 23 20.54 -9.65 9.54
C ALA A 23 21.38 -8.78 10.48
N LYS A 24 20.84 -7.64 10.93
CA LYS A 24 21.46 -6.78 11.97
C LYS A 24 21.63 -7.50 13.31
N GLU A 25 20.79 -8.48 13.63
CA GLU A 25 20.90 -9.36 14.80
C GLU A 25 21.89 -10.54 14.56
N GLY A 26 22.64 -10.51 13.48
CA GLY A 26 23.65 -11.52 13.16
C GLY A 26 23.10 -12.84 12.58
N LYS A 27 21.82 -12.88 12.16
CA LYS A 27 21.24 -14.06 11.52
C LYS A 27 21.65 -14.15 10.05
N LYS A 28 21.93 -15.37 9.61
CA LYS A 28 22.21 -15.65 8.21
C LYS A 28 20.91 -15.70 7.41
N ILE A 29 20.69 -14.66 6.59
CA ILE A 29 19.43 -14.43 5.85
C ILE A 29 19.58 -14.78 4.38
N LEU A 30 18.54 -15.45 3.84
CA LEU A 30 18.35 -15.63 2.41
C LEU A 30 16.96 -15.15 2.02
N VAL A 31 16.87 -14.18 1.10
CA VAL A 31 15.61 -13.73 0.51
C VAL A 31 15.44 -14.38 -0.86
N LEU A 32 14.30 -15.00 -1.10
CA LEU A 32 13.93 -15.62 -2.38
C LEU A 32 12.82 -14.79 -3.05
N GLU A 33 13.12 -14.23 -4.22
CA GLU A 33 12.20 -13.41 -5.00
C GLU A 33 11.91 -14.05 -6.36
N ARG A 34 10.62 -14.16 -6.70
CA ARG A 34 10.19 -14.77 -7.97
C ARG A 34 10.51 -13.93 -9.20
N GLN A 35 10.46 -12.60 -9.07
CA GLN A 35 10.71 -11.68 -10.17
C GLN A 35 12.22 -11.47 -10.38
N HIS A 36 12.59 -10.99 -11.55
CA HIS A 36 13.98 -10.57 -11.84
C HIS A 36 14.38 -9.29 -11.09
N GLN A 37 13.42 -8.58 -10.49
CA GLN A 37 13.60 -7.36 -9.72
C GLN A 37 12.95 -7.50 -8.35
N ALA A 38 13.68 -7.18 -7.29
CA ALA A 38 13.16 -7.12 -5.94
C ALA A 38 12.24 -5.90 -5.71
N GLY A 39 11.37 -5.96 -4.67
CA GLY A 39 10.65 -4.80 -4.17
C GLY A 39 9.13 -4.93 -4.14
N GLY A 40 8.52 -5.91 -4.81
CA GLY A 40 7.07 -6.06 -4.83
C GLY A 40 6.37 -4.78 -5.32
N CYS A 41 5.42 -4.22 -4.56
CA CYS A 41 4.73 -2.97 -4.90
C CYS A 41 5.62 -1.71 -4.76
N MET A 42 6.82 -1.81 -4.17
CA MET A 42 7.77 -0.70 -4.07
C MET A 42 8.67 -0.58 -5.30
N GLN A 43 8.66 -1.59 -6.18
CA GLN A 43 9.46 -1.53 -7.40
C GLN A 43 8.95 -0.48 -8.36
N SER A 44 9.89 0.08 -9.15
CA SER A 44 9.60 0.96 -10.28
C SER A 44 9.95 0.25 -11.57
N TYR A 45 9.28 0.61 -12.64
CA TYR A 45 9.54 0.06 -13.97
C TYR A 45 9.73 1.16 -15.00
N ARG A 46 10.46 0.87 -16.06
CA ARG A 46 10.77 1.88 -17.08
C ARG A 46 9.79 1.85 -18.25
N ARG A 47 9.43 3.06 -18.73
CA ARG A 47 8.79 3.29 -20.02
C ARG A 47 9.55 4.39 -20.77
N GLY A 48 10.36 3.98 -21.74
CA GLY A 48 11.32 4.88 -22.39
C GLY A 48 12.33 5.43 -21.39
N LYS A 49 12.37 6.75 -21.22
CA LYS A 49 13.27 7.43 -20.27
C LYS A 49 12.65 7.65 -18.88
N LEU A 50 11.38 7.33 -18.70
CA LEU A 50 10.67 7.51 -17.43
C LEU A 50 10.80 6.27 -16.56
N SER A 51 10.97 6.49 -15.25
CA SER A 51 10.71 5.54 -14.21
C SER A 51 9.30 5.77 -13.66
N LEU A 52 8.49 4.72 -13.60
CA LEU A 52 7.12 4.73 -13.12
C LEU A 52 7.02 3.83 -11.88
N ASP A 53 6.45 4.32 -10.79
CA ASP A 53 6.26 3.49 -9.60
C ASP A 53 5.03 2.61 -9.70
N THR A 54 5.11 1.44 -9.09
CA THR A 54 3.99 0.50 -9.05
C THR A 54 2.94 0.94 -8.02
N GLY A 55 3.36 1.31 -6.80
CA GLY A 55 2.42 1.61 -5.73
C GLY A 55 2.91 2.65 -4.71
N PHE A 56 4.06 3.29 -4.94
CA PHE A 56 4.59 4.29 -4.03
C PHE A 56 4.44 5.72 -4.59
N HIS A 57 3.78 6.60 -3.85
CA HIS A 57 3.57 7.99 -4.24
C HIS A 57 4.05 9.00 -3.19
N TYR A 58 3.81 8.72 -1.90
CA TYR A 58 4.20 9.54 -0.75
C TYR A 58 3.99 8.77 0.55
N VAL A 59 4.50 9.30 1.65
CA VAL A 59 4.46 8.64 2.97
C VAL A 59 4.21 9.66 4.07
N GLY A 60 3.51 9.25 5.11
CA GLY A 60 3.30 10.04 6.32
C GLY A 60 4.30 9.70 7.44
N GLY A 61 4.46 10.61 8.42
CA GLY A 61 5.10 10.33 9.69
C GLY A 61 6.64 10.20 9.67
N LEU A 62 7.33 10.87 8.72
CA LEU A 62 8.80 10.90 8.69
C LEU A 62 9.42 12.11 9.41
N GLY A 63 8.61 13.07 9.87
CA GLY A 63 9.10 14.20 10.66
C GLY A 63 9.68 13.73 12.01
N PRO A 64 10.49 14.59 12.69
CA PRO A 64 11.02 14.26 14.01
C PRO A 64 9.91 13.90 15.00
N GLY A 65 10.03 12.73 15.65
CA GLY A 65 9.00 12.20 16.54
C GLY A 65 7.83 11.50 15.83
N GLY A 66 7.83 11.46 14.50
CA GLY A 66 6.81 10.82 13.69
C GLY A 66 6.84 9.29 13.77
N GLN A 67 5.71 8.69 13.49
CA GLN A 67 5.47 7.24 13.68
C GLN A 67 6.43 6.33 12.91
N LEU A 68 6.95 6.78 11.75
CA LEU A 68 7.92 6.02 10.94
C LEU A 68 9.36 6.50 11.09
N HIS A 69 9.59 7.67 11.69
CA HIS A 69 10.92 8.29 11.76
C HIS A 69 12.00 7.36 12.35
N ASP A 70 11.72 6.80 13.52
CA ASP A 70 12.70 5.96 14.23
C ASP A 70 12.92 4.63 13.53
N ALA A 71 11.86 4.02 13.01
CA ALA A 71 11.96 2.78 12.24
C ALA A 71 12.77 2.99 10.96
N PHE A 72 12.51 4.05 10.20
CA PHE A 72 13.25 4.39 8.98
C PHE A 72 14.69 4.80 9.27
N THR A 73 14.95 5.45 10.41
CA THR A 73 16.32 5.72 10.88
C THR A 73 17.06 4.41 11.16
N CYS A 74 16.44 3.49 11.88
CA CYS A 74 17.00 2.17 12.17
C CYS A 74 17.26 1.37 10.88
N LEU A 75 16.38 1.45 9.90
CA LEU A 75 16.51 0.79 8.59
C LEU A 75 17.43 1.55 7.61
N GLY A 76 17.97 2.72 7.98
CA GLY A 76 18.80 3.56 7.13
C GLY A 76 18.04 4.25 5.99
N LEU A 77 16.72 4.18 6.00
CA LEU A 77 15.85 4.75 4.96
C LEU A 77 15.72 6.27 5.09
N MET A 78 15.98 6.86 6.27
CA MET A 78 16.00 8.32 6.44
C MET A 78 17.13 9.02 5.68
N ASN A 79 18.16 8.28 5.24
CA ASN A 79 19.25 8.83 4.41
C ASN A 79 18.86 9.05 2.94
N LEU A 80 17.66 8.61 2.52
CA LEU A 80 17.15 8.82 1.17
C LEU A 80 16.72 10.28 0.97
N PRO A 81 16.64 10.76 -0.28
CA PRO A 81 16.34 12.17 -0.58
C PRO A 81 14.85 12.50 -0.38
N TRP A 82 14.39 12.47 0.86
CA TRP A 82 13.04 12.85 1.23
C TRP A 82 12.83 14.35 1.09
N LYS A 83 11.69 14.73 0.55
CA LYS A 83 11.20 16.11 0.48
C LYS A 83 9.86 16.20 1.17
N GLN A 84 9.77 17.05 2.19
CA GLN A 84 8.50 17.34 2.83
C GLN A 84 7.55 18.01 1.82
N MET A 85 6.30 17.59 1.81
CA MET A 85 5.25 18.19 0.99
C MET A 85 4.86 19.57 1.54
N ASP A 86 4.06 20.33 0.79
CA ASP A 86 3.65 21.68 1.17
C ASP A 86 2.97 21.67 2.55
N ALA A 87 3.49 22.45 3.49
CA ALA A 87 3.01 22.43 4.87
C ALA A 87 1.58 22.94 5.01
N ASP A 88 1.22 23.95 4.24
CA ASP A 88 -0.09 24.59 4.32
C ASP A 88 -1.18 23.84 3.54
N CYS A 89 -0.78 22.98 2.58
CA CYS A 89 -1.72 22.23 1.75
C CYS A 89 -1.02 21.02 1.10
N PHE A 90 -0.91 19.90 1.80
CA PHE A 90 -0.32 18.68 1.19
C PHE A 90 -1.34 17.84 0.40
N GLU A 91 -2.64 18.02 0.67
CA GLU A 91 -3.76 17.47 -0.09
C GLU A 91 -4.71 18.61 -0.48
N GLU A 92 -4.89 18.83 -1.77
CA GLU A 92 -5.82 19.80 -2.33
C GLU A 92 -7.04 19.04 -2.87
N ILE A 93 -8.23 19.28 -2.29
CA ILE A 93 -9.44 18.50 -2.53
C ILE A 93 -10.46 19.33 -3.29
N TYR A 94 -10.90 18.84 -4.42
CA TYR A 94 -11.96 19.40 -5.26
C TYR A 94 -13.21 18.53 -5.14
N ILE A 95 -14.24 19.06 -4.49
CA ILE A 95 -15.50 18.36 -4.23
C ILE A 95 -16.65 19.37 -4.13
N SER A 96 -17.81 19.09 -4.74
CA SER A 96 -18.99 19.97 -4.74
C SER A 96 -18.67 21.41 -5.16
N ASP A 97 -17.91 21.60 -6.23
CA ASP A 97 -17.47 22.90 -6.77
C ASP A 97 -16.69 23.77 -5.76
N LYS A 98 -16.20 23.14 -4.68
CA LYS A 98 -15.37 23.79 -3.65
C LYS A 98 -13.98 23.18 -3.63
N LYS A 99 -13.05 23.97 -3.08
CA LYS A 99 -11.68 23.58 -2.87
C LYS A 99 -11.34 23.64 -1.39
N PHE A 100 -10.74 22.55 -0.86
CA PHE A 100 -10.28 22.44 0.51
C PHE A 100 -8.81 22.04 0.53
N CYS A 101 -8.08 22.51 1.51
CA CYS A 101 -6.69 22.18 1.74
C CYS A 101 -6.50 21.48 3.08
N TRP A 102 -5.72 20.40 3.09
CA TRP A 102 -5.25 19.76 4.30
C TRP A 102 -3.82 20.24 4.61
N PRO A 103 -3.64 21.05 5.66
CA PRO A 103 -2.29 21.39 6.13
C PRO A 103 -1.68 20.26 6.95
N GLN A 104 -0.35 20.24 7.05
CA GLN A 104 0.37 19.32 7.92
C GLN A 104 0.35 19.82 9.38
N GLY A 105 0.39 18.85 10.29
CA GLY A 105 0.31 19.10 11.72
C GLY A 105 -1.14 19.09 12.23
N LYS A 106 -1.43 18.23 13.21
CA LYS A 106 -2.78 18.01 13.75
C LYS A 106 -3.50 19.31 14.13
N LYS A 107 -2.83 20.21 14.87
CA LYS A 107 -3.43 21.47 15.30
C LYS A 107 -3.77 22.38 14.12
N ALA A 108 -2.87 22.49 13.14
CA ALA A 108 -3.10 23.29 11.94
C ALA A 108 -4.25 22.69 11.11
N PHE A 109 -4.30 21.36 10.98
CA PHE A 109 -5.35 20.65 10.30
C PHE A 109 -6.73 20.89 10.94
N VAL A 110 -6.87 20.67 12.25
CA VAL A 110 -8.15 20.89 12.96
C VAL A 110 -8.60 22.35 12.83
N ASN A 111 -7.71 23.32 12.98
CA ASN A 111 -8.04 24.74 12.83
C ASN A 111 -8.51 25.06 11.40
N ALA A 112 -7.81 24.58 10.37
CA ALA A 112 -8.21 24.78 8.99
C ALA A 112 -9.60 24.19 8.69
N MET A 113 -9.90 23.00 9.24
CA MET A 113 -11.23 22.41 9.08
C MET A 113 -12.30 23.22 9.82
N LYS A 114 -12.02 23.79 11.00
CA LYS A 114 -12.95 24.70 11.71
C LYS A 114 -13.20 25.98 10.93
N ASP A 115 -12.19 26.54 10.24
CA ASP A 115 -12.36 27.71 9.39
C ASP A 115 -13.29 27.42 8.20
N TYR A 116 -13.20 26.22 7.61
CA TYR A 116 -14.09 25.80 6.54
C TYR A 116 -15.52 25.44 7.04
N PHE A 117 -15.62 24.89 8.27
CA PHE A 117 -16.86 24.35 8.85
C PHE A 117 -17.06 24.86 10.28
N PRO A 118 -17.37 26.15 10.49
CA PRO A 118 -17.43 26.75 11.84
C PRO A 118 -18.53 26.19 12.73
N ASN A 119 -19.55 25.57 12.16
CA ASN A 119 -20.62 24.93 12.93
C ASN A 119 -20.24 23.54 13.49
N GLU A 120 -19.09 22.98 13.09
CA GLU A 120 -18.61 21.65 13.46
C GLU A 120 -17.45 21.69 14.48
N GLU A 121 -17.24 22.80 15.16
CA GLU A 121 -16.08 23.01 16.05
C GLU A 121 -15.91 21.88 17.07
N LYS A 122 -17.00 21.47 17.75
CA LYS A 122 -16.98 20.39 18.75
C LYS A 122 -16.64 19.03 18.14
N GLY A 123 -17.23 18.71 17.00
CA GLY A 123 -16.96 17.47 16.28
C GLY A 123 -15.52 17.40 15.79
N LEU A 124 -14.97 18.51 15.34
CA LEU A 124 -13.58 18.61 14.90
C LEU A 124 -12.58 18.53 16.07
N ASP A 125 -12.94 19.01 17.28
CA ASP A 125 -12.13 18.77 18.47
C ASP A 125 -12.06 17.27 18.80
N LEU A 126 -13.21 16.58 18.80
CA LEU A 126 -13.27 15.11 19.00
C LEU A 126 -12.53 14.35 17.90
N TYR A 127 -12.61 14.81 16.65
CA TYR A 127 -11.83 14.24 15.55
C TYR A 127 -10.33 14.42 15.79
N GLY A 128 -9.91 15.59 16.28
CA GLY A 128 -8.52 15.85 16.67
C GLY A 128 -8.05 14.92 17.79
N GLU A 129 -8.86 14.66 18.81
CA GLU A 129 -8.56 13.70 19.88
C GLU A 129 -8.47 12.26 19.34
N LEU A 130 -9.34 11.91 18.40
CA LEU A 130 -9.32 10.61 17.74
C LEU A 130 -8.00 10.32 17.03
N LEU A 131 -7.36 11.33 16.40
CA LEU A 131 -6.08 11.16 15.71
C LEU A 131 -4.92 10.77 16.66
N ASP A 132 -5.07 11.04 17.96
CA ASP A 132 -4.10 10.66 19.01
C ASP A 132 -4.56 9.45 19.84
N CYS A 133 -5.66 8.83 19.47
CA CYS A 133 -6.20 7.71 20.23
C CYS A 133 -5.25 6.51 20.20
N THR A 134 -4.91 5.99 21.38
CA THR A 134 -4.04 4.82 21.55
C THR A 134 -4.78 3.54 21.92
N ASP A 135 -6.11 3.59 22.11
CA ASP A 135 -6.92 2.39 22.38
C ASP A 135 -7.21 1.62 21.07
N GLU A 136 -6.20 0.89 20.62
CA GLU A 136 -6.30 0.10 19.40
C GLU A 136 -7.41 -0.96 19.45
N LEU A 137 -7.63 -1.58 20.62
CA LEU A 137 -8.64 -2.63 20.76
C LEU A 137 -10.06 -2.09 20.60
N TRP A 138 -10.31 -0.91 21.16
CA TRP A 138 -11.57 -0.22 20.96
C TRP A 138 -11.75 0.18 19.49
N MET A 139 -10.75 0.82 18.88
CA MET A 139 -10.81 1.22 17.47
C MET A 139 -10.99 0.03 16.51
N GLN A 140 -10.41 -1.13 16.80
CA GLN A 140 -10.57 -2.33 15.96
C GLN A 140 -12.02 -2.87 15.97
N LYS A 141 -12.76 -2.64 17.03
CA LYS A 141 -14.17 -3.09 17.23
C LYS A 141 -15.20 -2.01 16.95
N THR A 142 -14.77 -0.83 16.56
CA THR A 142 -15.64 0.32 16.28
C THR A 142 -15.74 0.54 14.78
N ASN A 143 -16.97 0.72 14.28
CA ASN A 143 -17.23 1.07 12.88
C ASN A 143 -16.80 2.52 12.62
N ALA A 144 -15.95 2.74 11.61
CA ALA A 144 -15.44 4.07 11.29
C ALA A 144 -16.56 5.03 10.85
N TRP A 145 -17.46 4.58 9.97
CA TRP A 145 -18.56 5.42 9.48
C TRP A 145 -19.52 5.83 10.59
N GLU A 146 -19.96 4.87 11.40
CA GLU A 146 -20.88 5.14 12.51
C GLU A 146 -20.26 6.09 13.54
N TYR A 147 -18.98 5.91 13.87
CA TYR A 147 -18.28 6.81 14.79
C TYR A 147 -18.17 8.22 14.21
N LEU A 148 -17.69 8.37 12.97
CA LEU A 148 -17.51 9.68 12.34
C LEU A 148 -18.83 10.41 12.21
N THR A 149 -19.92 9.74 11.81
CA THR A 149 -21.26 10.34 11.73
C THR A 149 -21.86 10.67 13.09
N SER A 150 -21.38 10.07 14.19
CA SER A 150 -21.80 10.42 15.54
C SER A 150 -21.19 11.71 16.07
N ILE A 151 -20.02 12.11 15.55
CA ILE A 151 -19.31 13.32 15.98
C ILE A 151 -19.37 14.47 14.97
N ILE A 152 -19.59 14.20 13.69
CA ILE A 152 -19.67 15.18 12.59
C ILE A 152 -21.07 15.12 11.98
N SER A 153 -21.78 16.25 11.95
CA SER A 153 -23.13 16.35 11.40
C SER A 153 -23.17 16.84 9.95
N ASP A 154 -22.18 17.64 9.53
CA ASP A 154 -22.10 18.15 8.15
C ASP A 154 -21.67 17.04 7.19
N PRO A 155 -22.52 16.65 6.22
CA PRO A 155 -22.21 15.57 5.29
C PRO A 155 -21.05 15.92 4.35
N LEU A 156 -20.81 17.19 4.03
CA LEU A 156 -19.68 17.59 3.19
C LEU A 156 -18.38 17.48 3.97
N LEU A 157 -18.34 17.87 5.24
CA LEU A 157 -17.17 17.71 6.09
C LEU A 157 -16.77 16.23 6.20
N LEU A 158 -17.73 15.31 6.38
CA LEU A 158 -17.47 13.87 6.38
C LEU A 158 -16.75 13.41 5.10
N GLN A 159 -17.14 13.95 3.95
CA GLN A 159 -16.47 13.63 2.69
C GLN A 159 -15.06 14.26 2.62
N VAL A 160 -14.93 15.52 3.02
CA VAL A 160 -13.61 16.22 3.04
C VAL A 160 -12.63 15.50 3.96
N LEU A 161 -13.06 15.04 5.15
CA LEU A 161 -12.23 14.27 6.09
C LEU A 161 -11.88 12.86 5.56
N SER A 162 -12.62 12.36 4.58
CA SER A 162 -12.41 11.01 4.04
C SER A 162 -11.75 11.01 2.65
N ALA A 163 -11.77 12.13 1.96
CA ALA A 163 -11.30 12.25 0.58
C ALA A 163 -9.87 11.72 0.35
N PRO A 164 -8.85 12.09 1.15
CA PRO A 164 -7.50 11.58 0.96
C PRO A 164 -7.33 10.08 1.24
N ALA A 165 -8.29 9.47 1.94
CA ALA A 165 -8.26 8.04 2.26
C ALA A 165 -8.70 7.15 1.08
N THR A 166 -9.40 7.67 0.08
CA THR A 166 -9.97 6.90 -1.03
C THR A 166 -8.96 6.10 -1.86
N CYS A 167 -7.72 6.58 -1.97
CA CYS A 167 -6.62 5.87 -2.63
C CYS A 167 -5.60 5.29 -1.63
N LYS A 168 -5.92 5.28 -0.32
CA LYS A 168 -5.07 4.71 0.73
C LYS A 168 -5.72 3.50 1.39
N MET A 169 -7.05 3.38 1.36
CA MET A 169 -7.80 2.27 1.94
C MET A 169 -9.17 2.11 1.27
N GLU A 170 -9.81 0.99 1.50
CA GLU A 170 -11.19 0.78 1.05
C GLU A 170 -12.17 1.35 2.08
N LEU A 171 -12.76 2.52 1.77
CA LEU A 171 -13.76 3.18 2.60
C LEU A 171 -15.13 2.50 2.44
N ARG A 172 -15.40 1.49 3.28
CA ARG A 172 -16.70 0.82 3.34
C ARG A 172 -17.44 1.16 4.62
N LYS A 173 -18.62 1.74 4.48
CA LYS A 173 -19.52 2.12 5.61
C LYS A 173 -19.83 0.93 6.51
N GLU A 174 -20.04 -0.25 5.93
CA GLU A 174 -20.50 -1.43 6.65
C GLU A 174 -19.40 -2.16 7.43
N THR A 175 -18.13 -2.02 7.05
CA THR A 175 -17.09 -2.93 7.56
C THR A 175 -15.83 -2.26 8.05
N LEU A 176 -15.52 -1.02 7.63
CA LEU A 176 -14.23 -0.41 7.92
C LEU A 176 -14.05 -0.18 9.44
N PRO A 177 -13.01 -0.77 10.08
CA PRO A 177 -12.67 -0.46 11.46
C PRO A 177 -12.13 0.96 11.59
N LEU A 178 -12.48 1.63 12.68
CA LEU A 178 -11.95 2.95 13.04
C LEU A 178 -10.42 2.92 13.14
N PHE A 179 -9.84 1.82 13.61
CA PHE A 179 -8.39 1.56 13.64
C PHE A 179 -7.75 1.76 12.25
N THR A 180 -8.30 1.11 11.23
CA THR A 180 -7.75 1.20 9.87
C THR A 180 -7.89 2.61 9.30
N TYR A 181 -9.02 3.28 9.58
CA TYR A 181 -9.25 4.66 9.16
C TYR A 181 -8.23 5.62 9.79
N VAL A 182 -8.11 5.62 11.11
CA VAL A 182 -7.22 6.53 11.84
C VAL A 182 -5.75 6.33 11.45
N HIS A 183 -5.26 5.09 11.53
CA HIS A 183 -3.86 4.80 11.18
C HIS A 183 -3.53 5.01 9.71
N GLY A 184 -4.53 4.96 8.83
CA GLY A 184 -4.36 5.23 7.41
C GLY A 184 -4.25 6.70 7.04
N ILE A 185 -4.58 7.63 7.97
CA ILE A 185 -4.54 9.08 7.69
C ILE A 185 -3.72 9.88 8.71
N ALA A 186 -3.66 9.48 9.97
CA ALA A 186 -3.04 10.28 11.05
C ALA A 186 -1.57 10.62 10.76
N SER A 187 -0.78 9.67 10.31
CA SER A 187 0.64 9.88 9.96
C SER A 187 0.83 10.89 8.83
N PHE A 188 -0.10 10.94 7.87
CA PHE A 188 -0.05 11.91 6.77
C PHE A 188 -0.42 13.33 7.23
N ILE A 189 -1.40 13.46 8.14
CA ILE A 189 -1.73 14.74 8.76
C ILE A 189 -0.56 15.25 9.61
N GLU A 190 0.13 14.35 10.31
CA GLU A 190 1.30 14.69 11.11
C GLU A 190 2.39 15.32 10.25
N SER A 191 2.84 14.62 9.21
CA SER A 191 3.76 15.12 8.20
C SER A 191 3.75 14.23 6.96
N SER A 192 3.75 14.82 5.78
CA SER A 192 3.73 14.13 4.50
C SER A 192 4.98 14.38 3.70
N TRP A 193 5.53 13.32 3.08
CA TRP A 193 6.83 13.34 2.42
C TRP A 193 6.81 12.61 1.09
N ARG A 194 7.55 13.12 0.11
CA ARG A 194 7.83 12.47 -1.16
C ARG A 194 9.30 12.10 -1.25
N LEU A 195 9.57 11.03 -2.00
CA LEU A 195 10.94 10.65 -2.34
C LEU A 195 11.32 11.29 -3.68
N ALA A 196 12.46 12.00 -3.72
CA ALA A 196 13.01 12.47 -4.98
C ALA A 196 13.63 11.29 -5.73
N GLY A 197 13.09 10.99 -6.92
CA GLY A 197 13.43 9.79 -7.70
C GLY A 197 12.27 8.79 -7.72
N ASP A 198 12.51 7.55 -7.39
CA ASP A 198 11.52 6.47 -7.45
C ASP A 198 11.63 5.46 -6.28
N GLY A 199 10.62 4.57 -6.14
CA GLY A 199 10.53 3.58 -5.08
C GLY A 199 11.68 2.57 -5.06
N ASN A 200 12.37 2.34 -6.18
CA ASN A 200 13.52 1.44 -6.21
C ASN A 200 14.65 1.88 -5.27
N GLN A 201 14.73 3.17 -4.92
CA GLN A 201 15.74 3.64 -3.97
C GLN A 201 15.52 3.03 -2.57
N LEU A 202 14.25 2.90 -2.12
CA LEU A 202 13.92 2.19 -0.89
C LEU A 202 14.38 0.72 -0.96
N VAL A 203 14.04 0.07 -2.06
CA VAL A 203 14.37 -1.34 -2.28
C VAL A 203 15.89 -1.54 -2.32
N SER A 204 16.61 -0.73 -3.11
CA SER A 204 18.08 -0.81 -3.23
C SER A 204 18.75 -0.56 -1.88
N CYS A 205 18.31 0.44 -1.12
CA CYS A 205 18.84 0.74 0.20
C CYS A 205 18.71 -0.46 1.15
N LEU A 206 17.54 -1.12 1.19
CA LEU A 206 17.33 -2.30 2.02
C LEU A 206 18.17 -3.49 1.56
N VAL A 207 18.18 -3.78 0.26
CA VAL A 207 18.95 -4.90 -0.32
C VAL A 207 20.44 -4.73 -0.08
N ASP A 208 21.00 -3.53 -0.29
CA ASP A 208 22.41 -3.26 -0.09
C ASP A 208 22.80 -3.40 1.38
N GLN A 209 21.95 -2.92 2.31
CA GLN A 209 22.21 -3.12 3.72
C GLN A 209 22.11 -4.61 4.13
N ILE A 210 21.13 -5.37 3.62
CA ILE A 210 21.05 -6.82 3.87
C ILE A 210 22.38 -7.49 3.48
N ARG A 211 22.95 -7.13 2.33
CA ARG A 211 24.24 -7.66 1.86
C ARG A 211 25.41 -7.23 2.74
N VAL A 212 25.42 -5.98 3.22
CA VAL A 212 26.45 -5.49 4.16
C VAL A 212 26.46 -6.32 5.45
N TYR A 213 25.29 -6.75 5.94
CA TYR A 213 25.17 -7.64 7.10
C TYR A 213 25.26 -9.13 6.77
N GLY A 214 25.76 -9.49 5.57
CA GLY A 214 26.04 -10.88 5.16
C GLY A 214 24.82 -11.67 4.69
N GLY A 215 23.67 -11.02 4.51
CA GLY A 215 22.48 -11.65 3.92
C GLY A 215 22.54 -11.68 2.39
N GLU A 216 21.73 -12.53 1.79
CA GLU A 216 21.65 -12.73 0.35
C GLU A 216 20.22 -12.49 -0.15
N VAL A 217 20.09 -11.84 -1.31
CA VAL A 217 18.81 -11.65 -2.01
C VAL A 217 18.95 -12.22 -3.42
N LEU A 218 18.20 -13.30 -3.68
CA LEU A 218 18.17 -13.99 -4.97
C LEU A 218 16.87 -13.68 -5.69
N THR A 219 16.98 -13.16 -6.89
CA THR A 219 15.89 -12.95 -7.85
C THR A 219 15.74 -14.15 -8.78
N ASP A 220 14.64 -14.23 -9.55
CA ASP A 220 14.29 -15.35 -10.42
C ASP A 220 14.24 -16.69 -9.66
N LYS A 221 13.83 -16.62 -8.37
CA LYS A 221 13.66 -17.77 -7.46
C LYS A 221 12.23 -17.83 -6.96
N GLU A 222 11.33 -18.32 -7.81
CA GLU A 222 9.93 -18.52 -7.44
C GLU A 222 9.79 -19.74 -6.53
N VAL A 223 9.48 -19.50 -5.25
CA VAL A 223 9.13 -20.58 -4.32
C VAL A 223 7.75 -21.12 -4.69
N VAL A 224 7.66 -22.41 -4.96
CA VAL A 224 6.42 -23.11 -5.37
C VAL A 224 5.93 -24.09 -4.31
N SER A 225 6.77 -24.48 -3.35
CA SER A 225 6.39 -25.37 -2.27
C SER A 225 7.28 -25.20 -1.04
N LEU A 226 6.69 -25.40 0.14
CA LEU A 226 7.37 -25.50 1.43
C LEU A 226 7.24 -26.94 1.94
N LYS A 227 8.37 -27.65 2.05
CA LYS A 227 8.38 -29.04 2.51
C LYS A 227 8.29 -29.08 4.02
N GLU A 228 7.19 -29.66 4.53
CA GLU A 228 7.01 -29.95 5.95
C GLU A 228 7.55 -31.36 6.26
N ASP A 229 8.29 -31.50 7.35
CA ASP A 229 8.71 -32.77 7.90
C ASP A 229 8.68 -32.67 9.44
N ASN A 230 8.06 -33.66 10.09
CA ASN A 230 7.90 -33.72 11.56
C ASN A 230 7.31 -32.41 12.16
N GLY A 231 6.34 -31.80 11.49
CA GLY A 231 5.64 -30.58 11.95
C GLY A 231 6.48 -29.30 11.84
N ARG A 232 7.53 -29.27 11.01
CA ARG A 232 8.36 -28.10 10.74
C ARG A 232 8.63 -27.98 9.25
N ILE A 233 8.71 -26.75 8.75
CA ILE A 233 9.23 -26.53 7.40
C ILE A 233 10.74 -26.79 7.39
N THR A 234 11.20 -27.59 6.45
CA THR A 234 12.62 -27.93 6.29
C THR A 234 13.25 -27.30 5.07
N GLN A 235 12.46 -27.11 3.98
CA GLN A 235 12.96 -26.61 2.70
C GLN A 235 11.94 -25.70 2.01
N ALA A 236 12.47 -24.66 1.34
CA ALA A 236 11.75 -23.92 0.30
C ALA A 236 12.19 -24.46 -1.07
N ILE A 237 11.22 -24.90 -1.88
CA ILE A 237 11.46 -25.51 -3.20
C ILE A 237 11.05 -24.49 -4.26
N CYS A 238 11.95 -24.18 -5.19
CA CYS A 238 11.74 -23.24 -6.28
C CYS A 238 11.28 -23.92 -7.57
N ALA A 239 10.64 -23.17 -8.45
CA ALA A 239 10.12 -23.63 -9.74
C ALA A 239 11.23 -24.20 -10.67
N ASP A 240 12.46 -23.74 -10.53
CA ASP A 240 13.63 -24.23 -11.27
C ASP A 240 14.21 -25.54 -10.70
N GLY A 241 13.58 -26.13 -9.69
CA GLY A 241 14.01 -27.34 -9.02
C GLY A 241 15.07 -27.15 -7.93
N THR A 242 15.57 -25.92 -7.71
CA THR A 242 16.47 -25.66 -6.59
C THR A 242 15.70 -25.68 -5.26
N SER A 243 16.38 -26.13 -4.19
CA SER A 243 15.82 -26.10 -2.83
C SER A 243 16.81 -25.46 -1.86
N TYR A 244 16.25 -24.80 -0.85
CA TYR A 244 17.00 -24.08 0.17
C TYR A 244 16.50 -24.48 1.57
N GLU A 245 17.44 -24.69 2.48
CA GLU A 245 17.18 -25.12 3.87
C GLU A 245 17.41 -23.99 4.86
N ALA A 246 16.55 -23.92 5.88
CA ALA A 246 16.69 -22.97 6.99
C ALA A 246 16.09 -23.52 8.27
N ASP A 247 16.40 -22.86 9.40
CA ASP A 247 15.77 -23.15 10.68
C ASP A 247 14.38 -22.51 10.79
N PHE A 248 14.20 -21.31 10.19
CA PHE A 248 12.96 -20.54 10.16
C PHE A 248 12.64 -20.02 8.76
N PHE A 249 11.36 -19.84 8.51
CA PHE A 249 10.81 -19.33 7.25
C PHE A 249 9.85 -18.19 7.53
N VAL A 250 9.97 -17.10 6.77
CA VAL A 250 9.04 -15.96 6.81
C VAL A 250 8.46 -15.73 5.42
N SER A 251 7.16 -15.85 5.29
CA SER A 251 6.48 -15.56 4.03
C SER A 251 5.95 -14.13 4.02
N ASN A 252 6.41 -13.34 3.06
CA ASN A 252 5.87 -12.02 2.72
C ASN A 252 4.86 -12.10 1.56
N ALA A 253 4.53 -13.30 1.13
CA ALA A 253 3.45 -13.53 0.19
C ALA A 253 2.08 -13.39 0.89
N HIS A 254 1.03 -13.14 0.09
CA HIS A 254 -0.33 -13.12 0.62
C HIS A 254 -0.64 -14.38 1.44
N PRO A 255 -1.36 -14.30 2.59
CA PRO A 255 -1.61 -15.47 3.44
C PRO A 255 -2.24 -16.66 2.73
N ALA A 256 -3.14 -16.43 1.77
CA ALA A 256 -3.71 -17.50 0.95
C ALA A 256 -2.64 -18.23 0.11
N ILE A 257 -1.68 -17.47 -0.45
CA ILE A 257 -0.56 -18.04 -1.21
C ILE A 257 0.37 -18.80 -0.27
N THR A 258 0.71 -18.24 0.89
CA THR A 258 1.51 -18.93 1.91
C THR A 258 0.88 -20.29 2.28
N CYS A 259 -0.42 -20.32 2.50
CA CYS A 259 -1.14 -21.57 2.76
C CYS A 259 -1.07 -22.57 1.58
N SER A 260 -1.09 -22.06 0.35
CA SER A 260 -0.94 -22.89 -0.85
C SER A 260 0.47 -23.47 -0.98
N LEU A 261 1.51 -22.71 -0.63
CA LEU A 261 2.91 -23.18 -0.64
C LEU A 261 3.15 -24.32 0.35
N VAL A 262 2.49 -24.29 1.51
CA VAL A 262 2.56 -25.38 2.51
C VAL A 262 1.84 -26.63 2.01
N GLY A 263 0.74 -26.46 1.27
CA GLY A 263 -0.06 -27.58 0.78
C GLY A 263 -0.77 -28.36 1.91
N GLU A 264 -0.68 -29.68 1.91
CA GLU A 264 -1.22 -30.51 2.99
C GLU A 264 -0.30 -30.50 4.21
N SER A 265 -0.88 -30.29 5.38
CA SER A 265 -0.16 -30.18 6.66
C SER A 265 -1.04 -30.71 7.79
N GLU A 266 -0.42 -31.43 8.72
CA GLU A 266 -1.11 -31.87 9.93
C GLU A 266 -1.35 -30.71 10.92
N LEU A 267 -0.44 -29.74 10.98
CA LEU A 267 -0.51 -28.58 11.88
C LEU A 267 -1.36 -27.46 11.29
N MET A 268 -1.12 -27.09 10.03
CA MET A 268 -1.90 -26.06 9.34
C MET A 268 -3.22 -26.64 8.83
N LYS A 269 -4.24 -26.69 9.69
CA LYS A 269 -5.53 -27.33 9.43
C LYS A 269 -6.22 -26.78 8.16
N LYS A 270 -6.93 -27.66 7.45
CA LYS A 270 -7.70 -27.32 6.25
C LYS A 270 -8.66 -26.13 6.47
N VAL A 271 -9.25 -26.01 7.67
CA VAL A 271 -10.14 -24.89 8.04
C VAL A 271 -9.40 -23.55 8.02
N PHE A 272 -8.16 -23.49 8.54
CA PHE A 272 -7.36 -22.27 8.49
C PHE A 272 -7.00 -21.90 7.05
N ARG A 273 -6.52 -22.86 6.26
CA ARG A 273 -6.18 -22.65 4.84
C ARG A 273 -7.39 -22.13 4.05
N ARG A 274 -8.56 -22.76 4.25
CA ARG A 274 -9.82 -22.33 3.62
C ARG A 274 -10.20 -20.92 4.05
N ARG A 275 -10.06 -20.60 5.35
CA ARG A 275 -10.30 -19.23 5.85
C ARG A 275 -9.44 -18.22 5.13
N MET A 276 -8.13 -18.46 5.00
CA MET A 276 -7.21 -17.52 4.33
C MET A 276 -7.54 -17.37 2.83
N SER A 277 -7.97 -18.42 2.16
CA SER A 277 -8.33 -18.38 0.74
C SER A 277 -9.71 -17.73 0.47
N MET A 278 -10.61 -17.70 1.45
CA MET A 278 -11.97 -17.15 1.31
C MET A 278 -12.11 -15.75 1.91
N GLN A 279 -11.06 -15.24 2.58
CA GLN A 279 -11.09 -13.90 3.15
C GLN A 279 -11.21 -12.86 2.04
N PRO A 280 -12.18 -11.94 2.11
CA PRO A 280 -12.33 -10.89 1.11
C PRO A 280 -11.08 -10.00 1.01
N ASN A 281 -10.71 -9.65 -0.20
CA ASN A 281 -9.67 -8.67 -0.47
C ASN A 281 -10.27 -7.28 -0.72
N THR A 282 -9.44 -6.26 -0.56
CA THR A 282 -9.79 -4.89 -0.93
C THR A 282 -9.81 -4.73 -2.46
N PHE A 283 -10.35 -3.63 -2.94
CA PHE A 283 -10.25 -3.28 -4.35
C PHE A 283 -8.78 -3.15 -4.80
N GLY A 284 -8.55 -3.15 -6.09
CA GLY A 284 -7.29 -2.73 -6.71
C GLY A 284 -7.34 -1.26 -7.15
N ILE A 285 -6.25 -0.80 -7.79
CA ILE A 285 -6.14 0.57 -8.30
C ILE A 285 -5.97 0.54 -9.82
N PHE A 286 -6.72 1.40 -10.50
CA PHE A 286 -6.38 1.82 -11.86
C PHE A 286 -5.44 3.01 -11.74
N THR A 287 -4.27 2.93 -12.38
CA THR A 287 -3.31 4.03 -12.41
C THR A 287 -3.06 4.45 -13.86
N LEU A 288 -3.29 5.72 -14.15
CA LEU A 288 -2.96 6.36 -15.41
C LEU A 288 -1.66 7.16 -15.25
N HIS A 289 -0.60 6.72 -15.90
CA HIS A 289 0.70 7.40 -15.92
C HIS A 289 0.77 8.31 -17.13
N LEU A 290 1.04 9.60 -16.91
CA LEU A 290 1.15 10.62 -17.94
C LEU A 290 2.58 11.13 -18.03
N GLN A 291 3.17 11.07 -19.23
CA GLN A 291 4.35 11.85 -19.56
C GLN A 291 3.91 13.19 -20.14
N LEU A 292 4.40 14.29 -19.57
CA LEU A 292 4.08 15.64 -20.02
C LEU A 292 5.14 16.19 -20.97
N ARG A 293 4.73 17.16 -21.78
CA ARG A 293 5.64 17.97 -22.61
C ARG A 293 6.52 18.82 -21.69
N SER A 294 7.80 18.95 -22.03
CA SER A 294 8.73 19.74 -21.22
C SER A 294 8.26 21.19 -21.10
N GLY A 295 8.30 21.72 -19.88
CA GLY A 295 7.93 23.12 -19.60
C GLY A 295 6.43 23.39 -19.59
N SER A 296 5.56 22.39 -19.74
CA SER A 296 4.10 22.61 -19.86
C SER A 296 3.40 22.85 -18.50
N LEU A 297 3.92 22.30 -17.40
CA LEU A 297 3.29 22.40 -16.09
C LEU A 297 4.34 22.68 -15.01
N PRO A 298 4.24 23.76 -14.24
CA PRO A 298 5.07 23.99 -13.06
C PRO A 298 4.88 22.88 -12.02
N TYR A 299 5.95 22.56 -11.28
CA TYR A 299 5.87 21.54 -10.22
C TYR A 299 5.06 22.07 -9.02
N PHE A 300 4.18 21.22 -8.52
CA PHE A 300 3.44 21.42 -7.28
C PHE A 300 3.75 20.26 -6.31
N ASN A 301 4.00 20.59 -5.04
CA ASN A 301 4.46 19.62 -4.04
C ASN A 301 3.34 19.14 -3.11
N HIS A 302 2.14 18.97 -3.66
CA HIS A 302 0.95 18.44 -2.99
C HIS A 302 0.24 17.45 -3.91
N ASN A 303 -0.69 16.67 -3.38
CA ASN A 303 -1.60 15.89 -4.23
C ASN A 303 -2.86 16.70 -4.52
N LYS A 304 -3.53 16.35 -5.61
CA LYS A 304 -4.85 16.88 -5.94
C LYS A 304 -5.84 15.72 -6.00
N LEU A 305 -6.95 15.89 -5.28
CA LEU A 305 -8.04 14.92 -5.28
C LEU A 305 -9.26 15.59 -5.93
N VAL A 306 -9.87 14.92 -6.88
CA VAL A 306 -11.03 15.44 -7.60
C VAL A 306 -12.15 14.41 -7.58
N PHE A 307 -13.34 14.82 -7.16
CA PHE A 307 -14.51 13.95 -7.04
C PHE A 307 -15.63 14.42 -7.96
N ALA A 308 -16.22 13.50 -8.71
CA ALA A 308 -17.38 13.75 -9.57
C ALA A 308 -18.63 14.08 -8.73
N GLU A 309 -18.73 13.44 -7.55
CA GLU A 309 -19.83 13.59 -6.61
C GLU A 309 -19.27 13.65 -5.19
N PRO A 310 -19.95 14.29 -4.22
CA PRO A 310 -19.51 14.35 -2.83
C PRO A 310 -19.78 13.04 -2.09
N ASN A 311 -19.19 11.94 -2.58
CA ASN A 311 -19.30 10.63 -1.98
C ASN A 311 -17.97 9.88 -2.09
N CYS A 312 -17.16 9.94 -1.02
CA CYS A 312 -15.88 9.24 -0.91
C CYS A 312 -16.05 7.80 -0.39
N TRP A 313 -17.13 7.53 0.34
CA TRP A 313 -17.42 6.22 0.88
C TRP A 313 -18.14 5.35 -0.15
N ASP A 314 -17.82 4.05 -0.13
CA ASP A 314 -18.40 3.07 -1.06
C ASP A 314 -18.21 3.41 -2.54
N MET A 315 -17.10 4.08 -2.88
CA MET A 315 -16.81 4.45 -4.29
C MET A 315 -16.68 3.24 -5.20
N ALA A 316 -16.14 2.14 -4.71
CA ALA A 316 -15.91 0.91 -5.45
C ALA A 316 -16.75 -0.23 -4.86
N VAL A 317 -18.07 -0.16 -4.99
CA VAL A 317 -19.02 -1.19 -4.50
C VAL A 317 -19.80 -1.86 -5.62
N ASP A 318 -19.84 -1.25 -6.80
CA ASP A 318 -20.49 -1.77 -8.00
C ASP A 318 -19.46 -1.99 -9.12
N ASN A 319 -19.83 -2.80 -10.10
CA ASN A 319 -18.99 -3.12 -11.27
C ASN A 319 -19.00 -2.01 -12.33
N SER A 320 -19.42 -0.80 -11.97
CA SER A 320 -19.47 0.35 -12.86
C SER A 320 -18.04 0.72 -13.32
N LEU A 321 -17.94 1.13 -14.57
CA LEU A 321 -16.73 1.75 -15.13
C LEU A 321 -16.68 3.26 -14.84
N ALA A 322 -17.66 3.82 -14.12
CA ALA A 322 -17.69 5.24 -13.80
C ALA A 322 -16.58 5.59 -12.81
N VAL A 323 -15.74 6.54 -13.14
CA VAL A 323 -14.71 7.10 -12.26
C VAL A 323 -15.38 8.14 -11.36
N LYS A 324 -15.52 7.81 -10.07
CA LYS A 324 -16.18 8.67 -9.07
C LYS A 324 -15.24 9.68 -8.43
N GLY A 325 -13.93 9.41 -8.45
CA GLY A 325 -12.91 10.29 -7.90
C GLY A 325 -11.52 9.80 -8.26
N ILE A 326 -10.58 10.74 -8.25
CA ILE A 326 -9.17 10.50 -8.60
C ILE A 326 -8.24 11.17 -7.61
N MET A 327 -7.03 10.62 -7.47
CA MET A 327 -5.88 11.29 -6.86
C MET A 327 -4.84 11.56 -7.94
N ILE A 328 -4.38 12.80 -8.04
CA ILE A 328 -3.31 13.23 -8.95
C ILE A 328 -2.04 13.45 -8.12
N SER A 329 -0.97 12.75 -8.46
CA SER A 329 0.33 12.87 -7.82
C SER A 329 1.39 13.22 -8.85
N ALA A 330 2.03 14.39 -8.68
CA ALA A 330 3.15 14.81 -9.52
C ALA A 330 4.46 14.29 -8.94
N ARG A 331 5.38 13.81 -9.79
CA ARG A 331 6.70 13.43 -9.35
C ARG A 331 7.63 14.62 -9.24
N ILE A 332 8.51 14.59 -8.24
CA ILE A 332 9.56 15.59 -8.11
C ILE A 332 10.43 15.54 -9.37
N PRO A 333 10.59 16.67 -10.08
CA PRO A 333 11.42 16.68 -11.28
C PRO A 333 12.91 16.50 -10.93
N ASN A 334 13.60 15.64 -11.69
CA ASN A 334 15.05 15.44 -11.52
C ASN A 334 15.86 16.68 -11.89
N LYS A 335 15.33 17.52 -12.77
CA LYS A 335 15.94 18.77 -13.22
C LYS A 335 14.86 19.80 -13.54
N GLY A 336 15.14 21.06 -13.21
CA GLY A 336 14.23 22.18 -13.49
C GLY A 336 13.03 22.22 -12.54
N GLU A 337 12.04 23.05 -12.89
CA GLU A 337 10.89 23.39 -12.05
C GLU A 337 9.55 22.89 -12.63
N HIS A 338 9.60 22.05 -13.65
CA HIS A 338 8.39 21.58 -14.34
C HIS A 338 8.20 20.08 -14.18
N VAL A 339 6.95 19.68 -14.03
CA VAL A 339 6.53 18.29 -13.94
C VAL A 339 6.85 17.56 -15.24
N VAL A 340 7.46 16.38 -15.15
CA VAL A 340 7.73 15.49 -16.28
C VAL A 340 6.68 14.39 -16.37
N ASN A 341 6.24 13.86 -15.21
CA ASN A 341 5.19 12.86 -15.16
C ASN A 341 4.24 13.05 -13.97
N ILE A 342 3.00 12.64 -14.21
CA ILE A 342 1.90 12.59 -13.26
C ILE A 342 1.35 11.18 -13.22
N ASP A 343 1.00 10.72 -12.03
CA ASP A 343 0.19 9.53 -11.82
C ASP A 343 -1.21 9.94 -11.38
N ILE A 344 -2.24 9.42 -12.05
CA ILE A 344 -3.65 9.58 -11.69
C ILE A 344 -4.18 8.23 -11.25
N LEU A 345 -4.68 8.15 -10.02
CA LEU A 345 -5.14 6.92 -9.40
C LEU A 345 -6.65 6.98 -9.15
N THR A 346 -7.33 5.85 -9.37
CA THR A 346 -8.72 5.66 -8.98
C THR A 346 -8.97 4.22 -8.51
N PRO A 347 -9.80 3.99 -7.48
CA PRO A 347 -10.20 2.64 -7.08
C PRO A 347 -10.86 1.87 -8.23
N MET A 348 -10.56 0.57 -8.35
CA MET A 348 -11.16 -0.31 -9.35
C MET A 348 -11.38 -1.70 -8.75
N LEU A 349 -12.61 -2.22 -8.83
CA LEU A 349 -12.93 -3.58 -8.40
C LEU A 349 -12.30 -4.62 -9.32
N TRP A 350 -12.00 -5.80 -8.76
CA TRP A 350 -11.55 -6.96 -9.53
C TRP A 350 -12.57 -7.40 -10.58
N GLU A 351 -13.86 -7.33 -10.26
CA GLU A 351 -14.98 -7.73 -11.12
C GLU A 351 -14.96 -7.00 -12.47
N VAL A 352 -14.45 -5.78 -12.53
CA VAL A 352 -14.32 -4.99 -13.77
C VAL A 352 -13.31 -5.62 -14.75
N VAL A 353 -12.32 -6.33 -14.24
CA VAL A 353 -11.24 -6.94 -15.03
C VAL A 353 -11.25 -8.47 -15.03
N LYS A 354 -12.10 -9.08 -14.23
CA LYS A 354 -12.16 -10.52 -13.99
C LYS A 354 -12.35 -11.34 -15.26
N GLU A 355 -13.19 -10.88 -16.19
CA GLU A 355 -13.42 -11.57 -17.46
C GLU A 355 -12.14 -11.72 -18.30
N TYR A 356 -11.12 -10.88 -18.06
CA TYR A 356 -9.84 -10.92 -18.76
C TYR A 356 -8.75 -11.72 -18.02
N GLU A 357 -9.06 -12.32 -16.88
CA GLU A 357 -8.05 -12.98 -16.02
C GLU A 357 -7.29 -14.13 -16.70
N GLY A 358 -7.98 -14.90 -17.56
CA GLY A 358 -7.39 -15.98 -18.34
C GLY A 358 -6.57 -15.52 -19.55
N SER A 359 -6.55 -14.23 -19.87
CA SER A 359 -5.83 -13.72 -21.02
C SER A 359 -4.33 -13.56 -20.73
N ARG A 360 -3.48 -13.86 -21.74
CA ARG A 360 -2.02 -13.82 -21.60
C ARG A 360 -1.51 -12.39 -21.50
N LEU A 361 -0.53 -12.17 -20.63
CA LEU A 361 0.20 -10.90 -20.49
C LEU A 361 0.76 -10.47 -21.87
N PHE A 362 0.65 -9.18 -22.20
CA PHE A 362 0.97 -8.56 -23.49
C PHE A 362 0.05 -8.95 -24.68
N HIS A 363 -0.79 -9.96 -24.52
CA HIS A 363 -1.75 -10.43 -25.54
C HIS A 363 -3.19 -10.30 -25.08
N ARG A 364 -3.51 -9.21 -24.37
CA ARG A 364 -4.85 -8.89 -23.88
C ARG A 364 -5.81 -8.61 -25.01
N PRO A 365 -7.10 -9.02 -24.90
CA PRO A 365 -8.12 -8.78 -25.93
C PRO A 365 -8.37 -7.29 -26.16
N LYS A 366 -8.97 -6.98 -27.31
CA LYS A 366 -9.31 -5.59 -27.72
C LYS A 366 -10.23 -4.92 -26.70
N ALA A 367 -11.23 -5.63 -26.21
CA ALA A 367 -12.18 -5.13 -25.21
C ALA A 367 -11.49 -4.65 -23.93
N TYR A 368 -10.46 -5.35 -23.43
CA TYR A 368 -9.67 -4.90 -22.29
C TYR A 368 -8.95 -3.57 -22.57
N LYS A 369 -8.40 -3.40 -23.77
CA LYS A 369 -7.71 -2.16 -24.15
C LYS A 369 -8.71 -0.98 -24.26
N GLU A 370 -9.89 -1.23 -24.82
CA GLU A 370 -10.98 -0.25 -24.94
C GLU A 370 -11.53 0.14 -23.56
N MET A 371 -11.69 -0.81 -22.65
CA MET A 371 -12.06 -0.53 -21.26
C MET A 371 -11.04 0.41 -20.59
N LYS A 372 -9.74 0.12 -20.74
CA LYS A 372 -8.68 0.98 -20.20
C LYS A 372 -8.71 2.39 -20.76
N ILE A 373 -8.99 2.55 -22.04
CA ILE A 373 -9.11 3.87 -22.70
C ILE A 373 -10.27 4.64 -22.08
N ARG A 374 -11.46 4.02 -21.97
CA ARG A 374 -12.65 4.67 -21.39
C ARG A 374 -12.44 5.14 -19.96
N VAL A 375 -11.75 4.33 -19.12
CA VAL A 375 -11.43 4.73 -17.75
C VAL A 375 -10.40 5.86 -17.74
N ALA A 376 -9.39 5.81 -18.61
CA ALA A 376 -8.38 6.86 -18.73
C ALA A 376 -9.00 8.20 -19.17
N GLU A 377 -9.92 8.20 -20.11
CA GLU A 377 -10.67 9.40 -20.57
C GLU A 377 -11.42 10.04 -19.40
N GLN A 378 -12.17 9.27 -18.61
CA GLN A 378 -12.88 9.79 -17.44
C GLN A 378 -11.91 10.33 -16.36
N CYS A 379 -10.77 9.69 -16.16
CA CYS A 379 -9.73 10.20 -15.25
C CYS A 379 -9.20 11.56 -15.75
N LEU A 380 -9.01 11.73 -17.04
CA LEU A 380 -8.55 13.00 -17.63
C LEU A 380 -9.62 14.09 -17.51
N ASP A 381 -10.88 13.76 -17.78
CA ASP A 381 -12.00 14.72 -17.66
C ASP A 381 -12.08 15.29 -16.23
N LEU A 382 -11.96 14.43 -15.21
CA LEU A 382 -11.88 14.89 -13.83
C LEU A 382 -10.61 15.71 -13.55
N ALA A 383 -9.47 15.29 -14.08
CA ALA A 383 -8.19 15.96 -13.83
C ALA A 383 -8.15 17.36 -14.43
N GLU A 384 -8.88 17.65 -15.51
CA GLU A 384 -9.01 18.99 -16.10
C GLU A 384 -9.61 20.01 -15.11
N THR A 385 -10.42 19.58 -14.14
CA THR A 385 -10.95 20.46 -13.07
C THR A 385 -9.82 21.03 -12.21
N ALA A 386 -8.81 20.22 -11.90
CA ALA A 386 -7.71 20.62 -11.02
C ALA A 386 -6.47 21.11 -11.78
N ILE A 387 -6.33 20.74 -13.06
CA ILE A 387 -5.22 21.12 -13.94
C ILE A 387 -5.81 21.45 -15.33
N PRO A 388 -6.35 22.65 -15.52
CA PRO A 388 -6.94 23.06 -16.81
C PRO A 388 -5.94 22.95 -17.97
N GLY A 389 -6.34 22.34 -19.06
CA GLY A 389 -5.52 22.12 -20.25
C GLY A 389 -4.54 20.95 -20.13
N LEU A 390 -4.65 20.08 -19.11
CA LEU A 390 -3.79 18.93 -18.92
C LEU A 390 -3.70 18.03 -20.17
N SER A 391 -4.81 17.77 -20.82
CA SER A 391 -4.89 16.94 -22.03
C SER A 391 -3.96 17.43 -23.14
N ASN A 392 -3.80 18.76 -23.30
CA ASN A 392 -2.90 19.35 -24.29
C ASN A 392 -1.42 19.25 -23.90
N MET A 393 -1.12 18.98 -22.62
CA MET A 393 0.24 18.85 -22.11
C MET A 393 0.78 17.42 -22.25
N ILE A 394 -0.08 16.42 -22.53
CA ILE A 394 0.29 15.02 -22.59
C ILE A 394 1.13 14.72 -23.82
N LEU A 395 2.27 14.06 -23.62
CA LEU A 395 3.11 13.51 -24.67
C LEU A 395 2.84 12.01 -24.88
N LYS A 396 2.70 11.24 -23.79
CA LYS A 396 2.42 9.80 -23.78
C LYS A 396 1.65 9.43 -22.52
N SER A 397 0.88 8.34 -22.60
CA SER A 397 0.19 7.77 -21.45
C SER A 397 0.30 6.24 -21.40
N TRP A 398 0.22 5.69 -20.20
CA TRP A 398 0.17 4.25 -19.92
C TRP A 398 -0.83 4.04 -18.80
N ALA A 399 -1.48 2.88 -18.77
CA ALA A 399 -2.36 2.55 -17.64
C ALA A 399 -2.12 1.12 -17.14
N SER A 400 -2.18 0.96 -15.81
CA SER A 400 -2.25 -0.32 -15.11
C SER A 400 -3.64 -0.54 -14.50
N THR A 401 -3.98 -1.78 -14.18
CA THR A 401 -5.26 -2.18 -13.60
C THR A 401 -5.01 -3.21 -12.49
N PRO A 402 -6.01 -3.62 -11.70
CA PRO A 402 -5.88 -4.73 -10.76
C PRO A 402 -5.28 -6.00 -11.39
N LEU A 403 -5.58 -6.26 -12.67
CA LEU A 403 -5.02 -7.40 -13.40
C LEU A 403 -3.48 -7.31 -13.54
N THR A 404 -2.92 -6.11 -13.62
CA THR A 404 -1.47 -5.89 -13.64
C THR A 404 -0.84 -6.27 -12.29
N TYR A 405 -1.43 -5.86 -11.18
CA TYR A 405 -0.96 -6.22 -9.84
C TYR A 405 -1.01 -7.72 -9.60
N ARG A 406 -2.10 -8.40 -10.00
CA ARG A 406 -2.20 -9.85 -9.93
C ARG A 406 -1.06 -10.53 -10.72
N ASP A 407 -0.81 -10.10 -11.93
CA ASP A 407 0.15 -10.76 -12.82
C ASP A 407 1.59 -10.62 -12.33
N TYR A 408 1.95 -9.43 -11.81
CA TYR A 408 3.31 -9.15 -11.37
C TYR A 408 3.57 -9.49 -9.89
N ASN A 409 2.62 -9.21 -9.01
CA ASN A 409 2.81 -9.36 -7.56
C ASN A 409 2.09 -10.58 -6.97
N LEU A 410 1.35 -11.37 -7.78
CA LEU A 410 0.50 -12.47 -7.32
C LEU A 410 -0.51 -12.06 -6.24
N THR A 411 -0.84 -10.77 -6.15
CA THR A 411 -1.85 -10.31 -5.20
C THR A 411 -3.22 -10.84 -5.64
N PRO A 412 -3.91 -11.64 -4.82
CA PRO A 412 -5.23 -12.14 -5.17
C PRO A 412 -6.18 -10.99 -5.53
N GLU A 413 -6.94 -11.18 -6.62
CA GLU A 413 -7.88 -10.16 -7.14
C GLU A 413 -7.23 -8.80 -7.48
N GLY A 414 -5.90 -8.76 -7.62
CA GLY A 414 -5.17 -7.50 -7.86
C GLY A 414 -5.34 -6.47 -6.76
N SER A 415 -5.65 -6.91 -5.53
CA SER A 415 -5.92 -6.07 -4.37
C SER A 415 -4.75 -5.13 -4.07
N ALA A 416 -5.05 -3.86 -3.81
CA ALA A 416 -4.05 -2.85 -3.47
C ALA A 416 -3.59 -2.95 -2.01
N PHE A 417 -4.47 -3.38 -1.10
CA PHE A 417 -4.26 -3.28 0.36
C PHE A 417 -4.39 -4.63 1.09
N GLY A 418 -4.44 -5.74 0.36
CA GLY A 418 -4.57 -7.08 0.92
C GLY A 418 -5.98 -7.37 1.46
N PHE A 419 -6.08 -8.08 2.58
CA PHE A 419 -7.36 -8.42 3.18
C PHE A 419 -8.18 -7.21 3.58
N ARG A 420 -9.46 -7.20 3.21
CA ARG A 420 -10.44 -6.24 3.75
C ARG A 420 -10.56 -6.43 5.25
N LYS A 421 -10.47 -5.33 6.00
CA LYS A 421 -10.65 -5.33 7.45
C LYS A 421 -12.13 -5.17 7.80
N ASP A 422 -12.54 -5.82 8.89
CA ASP A 422 -13.94 -5.82 9.32
C ASP A 422 -14.02 -5.65 10.85
N TYR A 423 -14.60 -4.55 11.31
CA TYR A 423 -14.73 -4.24 12.72
C TYR A 423 -15.60 -5.24 13.48
N SER A 424 -16.57 -5.87 12.81
CA SER A 424 -17.44 -6.87 13.41
C SER A 424 -16.74 -8.21 13.67
N ASN A 425 -15.64 -8.47 12.93
CA ASN A 425 -14.85 -9.70 13.05
C ASN A 425 -13.32 -9.41 13.02
N PRO A 426 -12.79 -8.58 13.93
CA PRO A 426 -11.38 -8.18 13.88
C PRO A 426 -10.43 -9.38 13.98
N MET A 427 -10.76 -10.38 14.79
CA MET A 427 -9.97 -11.62 14.92
C MET A 427 -9.88 -12.46 13.62
N MET A 428 -10.78 -12.25 12.68
CA MET A 428 -10.77 -12.92 11.38
C MET A 428 -9.96 -12.16 10.35
N THR A 429 -9.94 -10.85 10.43
CA THR A 429 -9.35 -9.96 9.42
C THR A 429 -7.98 -9.41 9.80
N ILE A 430 -7.63 -9.42 11.10
CA ILE A 430 -6.29 -9.17 11.60
C ILE A 430 -5.60 -10.54 11.81
N VAL A 431 -4.59 -10.80 10.99
CA VAL A 431 -3.91 -12.11 10.95
C VAL A 431 -2.60 -12.02 11.74
N SER A 432 -2.37 -12.99 12.64
CA SER A 432 -1.11 -13.10 13.38
C SER A 432 0.06 -13.41 12.44
N PRO A 433 1.26 -12.86 12.68
CA PRO A 433 2.48 -13.32 12.04
C PRO A 433 2.81 -14.79 12.29
N LYS A 434 2.40 -15.36 13.42
CA LYS A 434 2.59 -16.78 13.73
C LYS A 434 1.60 -17.64 12.95
N THR A 435 2.11 -18.71 12.38
CA THR A 435 1.27 -19.79 11.85
C THR A 435 1.15 -20.95 12.87
N GLN A 436 0.40 -22.00 12.51
CA GLN A 436 0.33 -23.22 13.31
C GLN A 436 1.61 -24.08 13.18
N ILE A 437 2.47 -23.77 12.19
CA ILE A 437 3.76 -24.45 12.03
C ILE A 437 4.81 -23.62 12.76
N PRO A 438 5.50 -24.20 13.78
CA PRO A 438 6.31 -23.44 14.76
C PRO A 438 7.42 -22.58 14.15
N ASN A 439 7.95 -22.92 12.98
CA ASN A 439 9.03 -22.22 12.32
C ASN A 439 8.63 -21.53 11.01
N LEU A 440 7.33 -21.37 10.77
CA LEU A 440 6.79 -20.61 9.64
C LEU A 440 6.05 -19.37 10.16
N PHE A 441 6.51 -18.21 9.73
CA PHE A 441 5.92 -16.91 10.03
C PHE A 441 5.42 -16.23 8.76
N MET A 442 4.57 -15.24 8.94
CA MET A 442 4.08 -14.38 7.86
C MET A 442 4.40 -12.91 8.19
N THR A 443 4.51 -12.09 7.15
CA THR A 443 4.63 -10.63 7.26
C THR A 443 3.92 -9.97 6.08
N GLY A 444 3.86 -8.63 6.04
CA GLY A 444 3.31 -7.87 4.93
C GLY A 444 1.91 -7.30 5.17
N GLN A 445 1.41 -6.61 4.16
CA GLN A 445 0.23 -5.72 4.25
C GLN A 445 -1.11 -6.40 4.58
N SER A 446 -1.24 -7.70 4.33
CA SER A 446 -2.50 -8.41 4.56
C SER A 446 -2.74 -8.75 6.04
N LEU A 447 -1.70 -8.71 6.90
CA LEU A 447 -1.82 -9.16 8.28
C LEU A 447 -2.57 -8.16 9.16
N MET A 448 -1.94 -7.04 9.47
CA MET A 448 -2.48 -6.06 10.43
C MET A 448 -2.98 -4.81 9.71
N LEU A 449 -2.07 -4.03 9.17
CA LEU A 449 -2.33 -2.79 8.47
C LEU A 449 -1.47 -2.74 7.20
N HIS A 450 -1.96 -2.07 6.17
CA HIS A 450 -1.28 -1.88 4.89
C HIS A 450 -0.55 -0.52 4.83
N GLY A 451 0.02 -0.20 3.68
CA GLY A 451 0.87 0.98 3.46
C GLY A 451 2.24 0.84 4.13
N LEU A 452 3.12 1.84 3.93
CA LEU A 452 4.48 1.75 4.47
C LEU A 452 4.46 1.62 5.99
N HIS A 453 3.70 2.48 6.68
CA HIS A 453 3.59 2.45 8.14
C HIS A 453 3.11 1.07 8.65
N GLY A 454 1.98 0.58 8.14
CA GLY A 454 1.42 -0.70 8.57
C GLY A 454 2.33 -1.89 8.30
N VAL A 455 3.00 -1.91 7.14
CA VAL A 455 3.94 -2.97 6.76
C VAL A 455 5.18 -2.95 7.65
N THR A 456 5.75 -1.77 7.92
CA THR A 456 6.93 -1.63 8.78
C THR A 456 6.61 -2.07 10.22
N MET A 457 5.45 -1.69 10.76
CA MET A 457 5.02 -2.15 12.10
C MET A 457 4.78 -3.66 12.13
N THR A 458 4.19 -4.22 11.08
CA THR A 458 3.99 -5.67 10.96
C THR A 458 5.33 -6.41 10.86
N ALA A 459 6.32 -5.87 10.14
CA ALA A 459 7.66 -6.44 10.04
C ALA A 459 8.37 -6.45 11.40
N ALA A 460 8.29 -5.34 12.15
CA ALA A 460 8.84 -5.24 13.50
C ALA A 460 8.20 -6.27 14.45
N TYR A 461 6.88 -6.41 14.41
CA TYR A 461 6.17 -7.42 15.20
C TYR A 461 6.54 -8.84 14.80
N THR A 462 6.69 -9.13 13.50
CA THR A 462 7.17 -10.43 13.01
C THR A 462 8.56 -10.75 13.57
N CYS A 463 9.48 -9.77 13.59
CA CYS A 463 10.82 -9.94 14.17
C CYS A 463 10.76 -10.21 15.67
N GLN A 464 9.88 -9.54 16.43
CA GLN A 464 9.70 -9.81 17.86
C GLN A 464 9.25 -11.25 18.11
N GLU A 465 8.30 -11.76 17.31
CA GLU A 465 7.83 -13.13 17.43
C GLU A 465 8.89 -14.17 17.02
N LEU A 466 9.69 -13.86 15.99
CA LEU A 466 10.85 -14.70 15.61
C LEU A 466 11.85 -14.80 16.75
N LYS A 467 12.23 -13.68 17.38
CA LYS A 467 13.19 -13.64 18.51
C LYS A 467 12.76 -14.52 19.69
N LYS A 468 11.46 -14.53 20.03
CA LYS A 468 10.91 -15.38 21.09
C LYS A 468 11.06 -16.88 20.81
N ASN A 469 11.25 -17.28 19.54
CA ASN A 469 11.34 -18.67 19.11
C ASN A 469 12.78 -19.08 18.71
N THR A 470 13.71 -18.11 18.65
CA THR A 470 15.12 -18.33 18.30
C THR A 470 16.06 -18.32 19.53
N ILE A 471 15.52 -18.04 20.70
CA ILE A 471 16.16 -18.16 22.01
C ILE A 471 15.69 -19.47 22.65
#